data_a8d4d796baf4bfd7677f1d7785637d17
#
_entry.id   a8d4d796baf4bfd7677f1d7785637d17
#
_cell.length_a   1.000
_cell.length_b   1.000
_cell.length_c   1.000
_cell.angle_alpha   90.00
_cell.angle_beta   90.00
_cell.angle_gamma   90.00
#
_symmetry.space_group_name_H-M   'P 1'
#
loop_
_entity.id
_entity.type
_entity.pdbx_description
1 polymer ?
#
loop_
_entity_poly.entity_id
_entity_poly.type
_entity_poly.pdbx_seq_one_letter_code
_entity_poly.pdbx_strand_id
1 'polypeptide(L)'
;PGGVKRVWINRNLKELPDMVEKRDKLATKLEGAVCKLISTAAKKVKKGKVDPLSVSEGDIPSLDVSDRYVPEKKRPTHRLGKIPCFGEKVDTINYSREELTRLNREIEESRQKVIDDYETYPPQSSAFILCNTMQGAYRGASFRPVENKTQMDRRYVEMHPDDVVWKNMNFNPYERKVRSACCWGVTWVTVIFWSIPVAVVSLFSNVDYMSEKVSFLGWIKSIPNVPKGIIKAVLPTAALAVLNSLLPPWLRYNARMSGIPSKNLIELSLMTRFFIFMVIQNFILFTVLSGIQQKLSDFSDAVHDPTKFVQTISSAIPRVSSFYLQYVFLLGLFGAAGMFLQLVPLILYYIKLNFLGATPRKLWHLRNDMAAPAWGVLYPTTLFITVLTFAYMILQPVINGFASVTFFTYYLAFRYLFLYVFDVQPSTETAGAFFVKAIHFTFICTYLSCLLVALMYLFNS
;
A
#
# COMPACT_ATOMS: atom_id res chain seq x y z
N PRO A 1 2.64 35.44 -21.45
CA PRO A 1 3.19 35.27 -20.12
C PRO A 1 3.25 33.81 -19.81
N GLY A 2 4.46 33.23 -19.65
CA GLY A 2 4.66 31.82 -19.31
C GLY A 2 4.80 30.87 -20.49
N GLY A 3 5.58 31.26 -21.51
CA GLY A 3 5.81 30.44 -22.72
C GLY A 3 6.27 29.03 -22.44
N VAL A 4 6.07 28.13 -23.40
CA VAL A 4 6.55 26.76 -23.37
C VAL A 4 8.05 26.76 -23.67
N LYS A 5 8.85 26.11 -22.80
CA LYS A 5 10.29 25.97 -22.97
C LYS A 5 10.63 24.72 -23.80
N ARG A 6 9.98 23.61 -23.53
CA ARG A 6 10.21 22.34 -24.23
C ARG A 6 9.00 21.43 -24.16
N VAL A 7 8.81 20.62 -25.19
CA VAL A 7 7.75 19.60 -25.27
C VAL A 7 8.41 18.25 -25.56
N TRP A 8 8.03 17.24 -24.82
CA TRP A 8 8.40 15.84 -25.07
C TRP A 8 7.14 15.05 -25.32
N ILE A 9 7.00 14.52 -26.51
CA ILE A 9 5.91 13.61 -26.88
C ILE A 9 6.37 12.20 -26.56
N ASN A 10 5.60 11.49 -25.76
CA ASN A 10 5.92 10.08 -25.49
C ASN A 10 5.73 9.27 -26.75
N ARG A 11 6.67 8.36 -27.02
CA ARG A 11 6.65 7.47 -28.17
C ARG A 11 6.69 6.02 -27.72
N ASN A 12 6.14 5.14 -28.53
CA ASN A 12 6.17 3.72 -28.26
C ASN A 12 7.54 3.14 -28.64
N LEU A 13 8.37 2.92 -27.66
CA LEU A 13 9.73 2.38 -27.82
C LEU A 13 9.75 0.84 -28.01
N LYS A 14 8.60 0.24 -28.34
CA LYS A 14 8.46 -1.21 -28.55
C LYS A 14 8.97 -2.01 -27.34
N GLU A 15 9.97 -2.88 -27.56
CA GLU A 15 10.49 -3.83 -26.57
C GLU A 15 11.54 -3.24 -25.61
N LEU A 16 12.07 -2.06 -25.92
CA LEU A 16 13.17 -1.47 -25.14
C LEU A 16 12.88 -1.34 -23.64
N PRO A 17 11.71 -0.87 -23.19
CA PRO A 17 11.38 -0.81 -21.76
C PRO A 17 11.37 -2.19 -21.09
N ASP A 18 10.87 -3.22 -21.77
CA ASP A 18 10.81 -4.58 -21.24
C ASP A 18 12.21 -5.23 -21.16
N MET A 19 13.09 -4.95 -22.13
CA MET A 19 14.49 -5.37 -22.07
C MET A 19 15.22 -4.73 -20.89
N VAL A 20 14.99 -3.44 -20.62
CA VAL A 20 15.57 -2.75 -19.46
C VAL A 20 15.05 -3.35 -18.14
N GLU A 21 13.75 -3.61 -18.04
CA GLU A 21 13.15 -4.25 -16.85
C GLU A 21 13.71 -5.66 -16.63
N LYS A 22 13.92 -6.43 -17.72
CA LYS A 22 14.52 -7.77 -17.68
C LYS A 22 15.98 -7.71 -17.20
N ARG A 23 16.76 -6.77 -17.73
CA ARG A 23 18.16 -6.54 -17.31
C ARG A 23 18.24 -6.24 -15.80
N ASP A 24 17.40 -5.34 -15.28
CA ASP A 24 17.42 -4.93 -13.88
C ASP A 24 17.02 -6.08 -12.94
N LYS A 25 16.07 -6.92 -13.34
CA LYS A 25 15.72 -8.14 -12.62
C LYS A 25 16.87 -9.15 -12.59
N LEU A 26 17.55 -9.32 -13.72
CA LEU A 26 18.73 -10.21 -13.80
C LEU A 26 19.91 -9.69 -12.98
N ALA A 27 20.18 -8.39 -13.01
CA ALA A 27 21.23 -7.77 -12.20
C ALA A 27 20.98 -7.99 -10.70
N THR A 28 19.74 -7.77 -10.24
CA THR A 28 19.36 -8.03 -8.85
C THR A 28 19.49 -9.51 -8.47
N LYS A 29 19.18 -10.41 -9.41
CA LYS A 29 19.32 -11.86 -9.21
C LYS A 29 20.78 -12.28 -9.13
N LEU A 30 21.64 -11.74 -10.01
CA LEU A 30 23.07 -11.96 -9.98
C LEU A 30 23.68 -11.47 -8.66
N GLU A 31 23.37 -10.25 -8.23
CA GLU A 31 23.83 -9.71 -6.95
C GLU A 31 23.47 -10.64 -5.78
N GLY A 32 22.23 -11.13 -5.73
CA GLY A 32 21.78 -12.08 -4.71
C GLY A 32 22.53 -13.43 -4.77
N ALA A 33 22.81 -13.94 -5.96
CA ALA A 33 23.56 -15.18 -6.16
C ALA A 33 25.02 -15.05 -5.72
N VAL A 34 25.68 -13.96 -6.09
CA VAL A 34 27.06 -13.65 -5.68
C VAL A 34 27.17 -13.49 -4.17
N CYS A 35 26.25 -12.74 -3.54
CA CYS A 35 26.22 -12.61 -2.08
C CYS A 35 26.04 -13.95 -1.36
N LYS A 36 25.19 -14.84 -1.90
CA LYS A 36 24.99 -16.19 -1.36
C LYS A 36 26.24 -17.04 -1.51
N LEU A 37 26.95 -16.93 -2.64
CA LEU A 37 28.24 -17.61 -2.87
C LEU A 37 29.26 -17.16 -1.82
N ILE A 38 29.45 -15.83 -1.68
CA ILE A 38 30.43 -15.25 -0.74
C ILE A 38 30.10 -15.67 0.71
N SER A 39 28.82 -15.58 1.10
CA SER A 39 28.42 -15.97 2.46
C SER A 39 28.64 -17.47 2.74
N THR A 40 28.49 -18.31 1.72
CA THR A 40 28.75 -19.76 1.83
C THR A 40 30.25 -20.03 1.93
N ALA A 41 31.06 -19.32 1.16
CA ALA A 41 32.53 -19.39 1.23
C ALA A 41 33.03 -18.94 2.61
N ALA A 42 32.58 -17.77 3.09
CA ALA A 42 32.96 -17.24 4.41
C ALA A 42 32.56 -18.18 5.56
N LYS A 43 31.40 -18.83 5.49
CA LYS A 43 30.98 -19.84 6.49
C LYS A 43 31.89 -21.08 6.48
N LYS A 44 32.46 -21.49 5.33
CA LYS A 44 33.39 -22.61 5.24
C LYS A 44 34.78 -22.28 5.79
N VAL A 45 35.26 -21.07 5.48
CA VAL A 45 36.54 -20.58 6.06
C VAL A 45 36.39 -20.47 7.58
N LYS A 46 35.32 -19.85 8.09
CA LYS A 46 35.08 -19.75 9.53
C LYS A 46 34.97 -21.11 10.25
N LYS A 47 34.56 -22.17 9.54
CA LYS A 47 34.49 -23.55 10.07
C LYS A 47 35.81 -24.32 9.89
N GLY A 48 36.88 -23.70 9.44
CA GLY A 48 38.19 -24.34 9.19
C GLY A 48 38.21 -25.41 8.10
N LYS A 49 37.20 -25.38 7.18
CA LYS A 49 37.07 -26.37 6.10
C LYS A 49 37.89 -26.01 4.86
N VAL A 50 38.28 -24.77 4.72
CA VAL A 50 39.07 -24.24 3.62
C VAL A 50 39.93 -23.10 4.16
N ASP A 51 41.19 -23.08 3.90
CA ASP A 51 42.09 -22.00 4.32
C ASP A 51 41.85 -20.73 3.49
N PRO A 52 41.88 -19.55 4.12
CA PRO A 52 41.77 -18.28 3.41
C PRO A 52 42.96 -18.12 2.46
N LEU A 53 42.71 -17.61 1.26
CA LEU A 53 43.78 -17.21 0.34
C LEU A 53 44.46 -15.96 0.89
N SER A 54 45.78 -16.01 1.01
CA SER A 54 46.60 -14.80 1.15
C SER A 54 46.61 -14.09 -0.21
N VAL A 55 45.83 -13.03 -0.36
CA VAL A 55 45.84 -12.17 -1.55
C VAL A 55 46.82 -11.04 -1.26
N SER A 56 47.87 -10.90 -2.09
CA SER A 56 48.74 -9.71 -2.06
C SER A 56 47.91 -8.49 -2.52
N GLU A 57 48.14 -7.33 -1.89
CA GLU A 57 47.53 -6.06 -2.28
C GLU A 57 47.85 -5.80 -3.76
N GLY A 58 46.81 -5.90 -4.62
CA GLY A 58 46.92 -5.66 -6.06
C GLY A 58 46.32 -6.76 -6.96
N ASP A 59 46.18 -7.99 -6.49
CA ASP A 59 45.54 -9.05 -7.24
C ASP A 59 44.05 -9.11 -6.98
N ILE A 60 43.22 -8.69 -7.93
CA ILE A 60 41.81 -8.97 -7.93
C ILE A 60 41.64 -10.47 -8.22
N PRO A 61 41.17 -11.29 -7.25
CA PRO A 61 40.99 -12.70 -7.48
C PRO A 61 40.04 -12.94 -8.65
N SER A 62 40.47 -13.67 -9.65
CA SER A 62 39.60 -14.14 -10.72
C SER A 62 38.46 -14.98 -10.14
N LEU A 63 37.33 -15.04 -10.82
CA LEU A 63 36.15 -15.81 -10.34
C LEU A 63 36.40 -17.31 -10.23
N ASP A 64 37.42 -17.82 -10.89
CA ASP A 64 37.84 -19.23 -10.80
C ASP A 64 38.30 -19.60 -9.39
N VAL A 65 38.75 -18.62 -8.60
CA VAL A 65 39.02 -18.79 -7.17
C VAL A 65 37.80 -19.23 -6.37
N SER A 66 36.60 -18.92 -6.86
CA SER A 66 35.36 -19.33 -6.19
C SER A 66 35.16 -20.85 -6.11
N ASP A 67 35.77 -21.63 -7.05
CA ASP A 67 35.66 -23.08 -7.09
C ASP A 67 36.34 -23.75 -5.92
N ARG A 68 37.42 -23.16 -5.43
CA ARG A 68 38.12 -23.62 -4.23
C ARG A 68 37.22 -23.59 -3.00
N TYR A 69 36.37 -22.56 -2.87
CA TYR A 69 35.52 -22.39 -1.70
C TYR A 69 34.17 -23.09 -1.84
N VAL A 70 33.58 -23.03 -3.05
CA VAL A 70 32.24 -23.58 -3.31
C VAL A 70 32.26 -24.39 -4.61
N PRO A 71 32.27 -25.72 -4.54
CA PRO A 71 32.23 -26.57 -5.73
C PRO A 71 30.99 -26.25 -6.58
N GLU A 72 31.11 -26.42 -7.89
CA GLU A 72 30.07 -26.07 -8.88
C GLU A 72 28.72 -26.64 -8.56
N LYS A 73 28.62 -27.89 -8.08
CA LYS A 73 27.36 -28.55 -7.65
C LYS A 73 26.62 -27.84 -6.50
N LYS A 74 27.31 -26.99 -5.72
CA LYS A 74 26.72 -26.24 -4.56
C LYS A 74 26.56 -24.75 -4.85
N ARG A 75 26.83 -24.29 -6.06
CA ARG A 75 26.60 -22.92 -6.49
C ARG A 75 25.08 -22.62 -6.55
N PRO A 76 24.68 -21.35 -6.44
CA PRO A 76 23.30 -20.94 -6.63
C PRO A 76 22.84 -21.28 -8.05
N THR A 77 21.82 -22.09 -8.18
CA THR A 77 21.25 -22.49 -9.47
C THR A 77 19.78 -22.05 -9.55
N HIS A 78 19.31 -21.84 -10.78
CA HIS A 78 17.89 -21.64 -11.05
C HIS A 78 17.49 -22.44 -12.30
N ARG A 79 16.18 -22.57 -12.50
CA ARG A 79 15.62 -23.23 -13.68
C ARG A 79 15.20 -22.21 -14.73
N LEU A 80 15.54 -22.50 -15.98
CA LEU A 80 15.08 -21.74 -17.14
C LEU A 80 13.66 -22.20 -17.48
N GLY A 81 12.67 -21.35 -17.33
CA GLY A 81 11.29 -21.65 -17.68
C GLY A 81 10.30 -20.64 -17.11
N LYS A 82 9.08 -20.58 -17.70
CA LYS A 82 7.98 -19.72 -17.20
C LYS A 82 7.40 -20.23 -15.88
N ILE A 83 7.56 -21.51 -15.58
CA ILE A 83 7.06 -22.18 -14.37
C ILE A 83 8.25 -22.48 -13.45
N PRO A 84 8.25 -22.05 -12.18
CA PRO A 84 9.40 -22.19 -11.28
C PRO A 84 9.93 -23.63 -11.04
N CYS A 85 9.08 -24.63 -11.29
CA CYS A 85 9.41 -26.04 -11.05
C CYS A 85 9.86 -26.82 -12.29
N PHE A 86 9.70 -26.26 -13.51
CA PHE A 86 10.01 -26.93 -14.78
C PHE A 86 11.08 -26.15 -15.54
N GLY A 87 12.04 -26.84 -16.15
CA GLY A 87 13.10 -26.28 -17.00
C GLY A 87 14.50 -26.78 -16.64
N GLU A 88 15.45 -26.50 -17.52
CA GLU A 88 16.85 -26.83 -17.36
C GLU A 88 17.47 -26.06 -16.17
N LYS A 89 18.27 -26.76 -15.38
CA LYS A 89 18.95 -26.19 -14.20
C LYS A 89 20.28 -25.60 -14.63
N VAL A 90 20.43 -24.28 -14.51
CA VAL A 90 21.64 -23.55 -14.89
C VAL A 90 22.28 -22.87 -13.68
N ASP A 91 23.60 -22.65 -13.76
CA ASP A 91 24.33 -21.80 -12.81
C ASP A 91 23.81 -20.35 -12.94
N THR A 92 23.32 -19.79 -11.82
CA THR A 92 22.73 -18.45 -11.82
C THR A 92 23.76 -17.38 -12.15
N ILE A 93 25.03 -17.55 -11.72
CA ILE A 93 26.05 -16.52 -11.85
C ILE A 93 26.51 -16.44 -13.29
N ASN A 94 26.91 -17.57 -13.88
CA ASN A 94 27.42 -17.63 -15.25
C ASN A 94 26.33 -17.22 -16.25
N TYR A 95 25.15 -17.85 -16.15
CA TYR A 95 24.02 -17.49 -17.02
C TYR A 95 23.63 -15.99 -16.92
N SER A 96 23.56 -15.46 -15.69
CA SER A 96 23.14 -14.04 -15.54
C SER A 96 24.19 -13.09 -16.09
N ARG A 97 25.49 -13.42 -16.05
CA ARG A 97 26.55 -12.59 -16.63
C ARG A 97 26.48 -12.56 -18.14
N GLU A 98 26.40 -13.72 -18.77
CA GLU A 98 26.28 -13.84 -20.22
C GLU A 98 25.04 -13.11 -20.74
N GLU A 99 23.89 -13.38 -20.12
CA GLU A 99 22.63 -12.74 -20.51
C GLU A 99 22.64 -11.22 -20.26
N LEU A 100 23.27 -10.73 -19.16
CA LEU A 100 23.44 -9.30 -18.91
C LEU A 100 24.35 -8.65 -19.95
N THR A 101 25.44 -9.28 -20.35
CA THR A 101 26.34 -8.79 -21.40
C THR A 101 25.59 -8.68 -22.73
N ARG A 102 24.82 -9.69 -23.08
CA ARG A 102 23.95 -9.69 -24.27
C ARG A 102 22.92 -8.57 -24.22
N LEU A 103 22.14 -8.50 -23.13
CA LEU A 103 21.08 -7.49 -22.97
C LEU A 103 21.65 -6.07 -22.95
N ASN A 104 22.80 -5.83 -22.32
CA ASN A 104 23.39 -4.49 -22.30
C ASN A 104 23.77 -4.03 -23.73
N ARG A 105 24.31 -4.92 -24.55
CA ARG A 105 24.61 -4.62 -25.96
C ARG A 105 23.33 -4.34 -26.74
N GLU A 106 22.32 -5.20 -26.65
CA GLU A 106 21.04 -5.03 -27.34
C GLU A 106 20.30 -3.76 -26.92
N ILE A 107 20.35 -3.40 -25.63
CA ILE A 107 19.78 -2.17 -25.09
C ILE A 107 20.51 -0.95 -25.65
N GLU A 108 21.84 -0.98 -25.71
CA GLU A 108 22.63 0.14 -26.20
C GLU A 108 22.40 0.36 -27.70
N GLU A 109 22.42 -0.70 -28.52
CA GLU A 109 22.08 -0.66 -29.93
C GLU A 109 20.64 -0.14 -30.15
N SER A 110 19.67 -0.55 -29.32
CA SER A 110 18.30 -0.10 -29.40
C SER A 110 18.15 1.37 -28.97
N ARG A 111 18.90 1.80 -27.96
CA ARG A 111 18.95 3.21 -27.54
C ARG A 111 19.52 4.11 -28.63
N GLN A 112 20.59 3.67 -29.27
CA GLN A 112 21.18 4.44 -30.37
C GLN A 112 20.18 4.59 -31.53
N LYS A 113 19.51 3.51 -31.92
CA LYS A 113 18.43 3.57 -32.93
C LYS A 113 17.30 4.53 -32.55
N VAL A 114 16.93 4.57 -31.27
CA VAL A 114 15.90 5.50 -30.78
C VAL A 114 16.38 6.95 -30.84
N ILE A 115 17.69 7.21 -30.60
CA ILE A 115 18.25 8.56 -30.68
C ILE A 115 18.31 9.02 -32.14
N ASP A 116 18.75 8.15 -33.05
CA ASP A 116 18.93 8.47 -34.46
C ASP A 116 17.58 8.65 -35.17
N ASP A 117 16.60 7.79 -34.89
CA ASP A 117 15.30 7.71 -35.57
C ASP A 117 14.11 7.99 -34.65
N TYR A 118 14.24 8.90 -33.68
CA TYR A 118 13.20 9.15 -32.68
C TYR A 118 11.82 9.46 -33.30
N GLU A 119 11.79 10.16 -34.41
CA GLU A 119 10.55 10.60 -35.07
C GLU A 119 9.80 9.45 -35.77
N THR A 120 10.47 8.37 -36.12
CA THR A 120 9.84 7.18 -36.77
C THR A 120 9.03 6.34 -35.79
N TYR A 121 9.27 6.46 -34.47
CA TYR A 121 8.48 5.73 -33.48
C TYR A 121 7.08 6.36 -33.36
N PRO A 122 6.00 5.54 -33.32
CA PRO A 122 4.64 6.06 -33.25
C PRO A 122 4.41 6.85 -31.96
N PRO A 123 3.80 8.04 -32.04
CA PRO A 123 3.49 8.83 -30.86
C PRO A 123 2.46 8.15 -29.99
N GLN A 124 2.57 8.34 -28.68
CA GLN A 124 1.60 7.88 -27.68
C GLN A 124 0.66 9.02 -27.27
N SER A 125 -0.39 8.71 -26.54
CA SER A 125 -1.44 9.65 -26.14
C SER A 125 -1.03 10.61 -25.01
N SER A 126 0.26 10.73 -24.68
CA SER A 126 0.75 11.55 -23.57
C SER A 126 1.97 12.37 -23.97
N ALA A 127 2.10 13.57 -23.37
CA ALA A 127 3.23 14.47 -23.58
C ALA A 127 3.60 15.18 -22.28
N PHE A 128 4.87 15.52 -22.13
CA PHE A 128 5.38 16.40 -21.07
C PHE A 128 5.69 17.77 -21.64
N ILE A 129 5.22 18.81 -20.96
CA ILE A 129 5.40 20.20 -21.37
C ILE A 129 6.11 20.94 -20.25
N LEU A 130 7.31 21.42 -20.53
CA LEU A 130 8.07 22.28 -19.62
C LEU A 130 7.72 23.74 -19.94
N CYS A 131 7.12 24.41 -18.96
CA CYS A 131 6.80 25.84 -19.06
C CYS A 131 7.92 26.68 -18.44
N ASN A 132 8.06 27.93 -18.89
CA ASN A 132 9.04 28.88 -18.36
C ASN A 132 8.69 29.34 -16.94
N THR A 133 7.40 29.32 -16.58
CA THR A 133 6.90 29.76 -15.28
C THR A 133 5.87 28.77 -14.75
N MET A 134 5.80 28.65 -13.44
CA MET A 134 4.80 27.84 -12.72
C MET A 134 3.38 28.32 -13.04
N GLN A 135 3.15 29.63 -13.09
CA GLN A 135 1.87 30.22 -13.46
C GLN A 135 1.44 29.81 -14.89
N GLY A 136 2.40 29.71 -15.83
CA GLY A 136 2.15 29.22 -17.20
C GLY A 136 1.71 27.77 -17.20
N ALA A 137 2.32 26.91 -16.37
CA ALA A 137 1.93 25.51 -16.24
C ALA A 137 0.50 25.35 -15.70
N TYR A 138 0.15 26.07 -14.63
CA TYR A 138 -1.21 26.04 -14.05
C TYR A 138 -2.26 26.59 -15.01
N ARG A 139 -1.97 27.70 -15.72
CA ARG A 139 -2.87 28.23 -16.76
C ARG A 139 -3.04 27.23 -17.90
N GLY A 140 -1.93 26.63 -18.38
CA GLY A 140 -1.97 25.59 -19.40
C GLY A 140 -2.77 24.37 -18.99
N ALA A 141 -2.71 23.96 -17.73
CA ALA A 141 -3.53 22.87 -17.19
C ALA A 141 -5.03 23.23 -17.10
N SER A 142 -5.35 24.46 -16.80
CA SER A 142 -6.74 24.94 -16.67
C SER A 142 -7.41 25.26 -18.01
N PHE A 143 -6.61 25.61 -19.03
CA PHE A 143 -7.11 25.98 -20.36
C PHE A 143 -7.73 24.77 -21.07
N ARG A 144 -8.92 24.92 -21.64
CA ARG A 144 -9.59 23.89 -22.45
C ARG A 144 -9.49 24.24 -23.94
N PRO A 145 -8.53 23.65 -24.67
CA PRO A 145 -8.37 23.93 -26.10
C PRO A 145 -9.39 23.19 -26.98
N VAL A 146 -10.12 22.23 -26.42
CA VAL A 146 -11.06 21.37 -27.16
C VAL A 146 -12.40 21.31 -26.40
N GLU A 147 -13.51 21.48 -27.10
CA GLU A 147 -14.86 21.42 -26.53
C GLU A 147 -15.21 20.02 -26.03
N ASN A 148 -14.74 18.99 -26.73
CA ASN A 148 -15.06 17.61 -26.42
C ASN A 148 -14.17 17.09 -25.27
N LYS A 149 -14.78 16.85 -24.09
CA LYS A 149 -14.10 16.28 -22.91
C LYS A 149 -13.47 14.91 -23.14
N THR A 150 -13.85 14.20 -24.21
CA THR A 150 -13.36 12.87 -24.53
C THR A 150 -12.09 12.87 -25.36
N GLN A 151 -11.77 14.00 -26.01
CA GLN A 151 -10.57 14.11 -26.84
C GLN A 151 -9.32 14.48 -26.03
N MET A 152 -9.48 15.10 -24.86
CA MET A 152 -8.38 15.47 -24.00
C MET A 152 -8.68 15.16 -22.54
N ASP A 153 -7.84 14.34 -21.95
CA ASP A 153 -7.96 13.96 -20.55
C ASP A 153 -7.39 15.03 -19.59
N ARG A 154 -7.44 14.75 -18.30
CA ARG A 154 -6.92 15.64 -17.25
C ARG A 154 -5.44 15.91 -17.48
N ARG A 155 -5.04 17.14 -17.22
CA ARG A 155 -3.65 17.58 -17.21
C ARG A 155 -3.20 17.68 -15.77
N TYR A 156 -1.97 17.29 -15.56
CA TYR A 156 -1.35 17.25 -14.25
C TYR A 156 -0.19 18.23 -14.21
N VAL A 157 -0.05 18.97 -13.14
CA VAL A 157 1.02 19.96 -12.93
C VAL A 157 1.99 19.41 -11.88
N GLU A 158 3.24 19.83 -11.92
CA GLU A 158 4.29 19.47 -10.97
C GLU A 158 4.57 17.97 -10.89
N MET A 159 4.57 17.29 -12.04
CA MET A 159 4.81 15.87 -12.13
C MET A 159 6.32 15.58 -12.04
N HIS A 160 6.78 14.98 -10.93
CA HIS A 160 8.16 14.51 -10.83
C HIS A 160 8.34 13.19 -11.63
N PRO A 161 9.49 12.96 -12.31
CA PRO A 161 9.71 11.73 -13.08
C PRO A 161 9.53 10.43 -12.29
N ASP A 162 9.94 10.43 -11.01
CA ASP A 162 9.81 9.26 -10.13
C ASP A 162 8.38 9.01 -9.66
N ASP A 163 7.49 10.01 -9.76
CA ASP A 163 6.07 9.90 -9.46
C ASP A 163 5.29 9.24 -10.60
N VAL A 164 5.82 9.28 -11.83
CA VAL A 164 5.12 8.78 -13.02
C VAL A 164 4.98 7.27 -13.01
N VAL A 165 3.76 6.79 -13.24
CA VAL A 165 3.45 5.39 -13.52
C VAL A 165 3.41 5.19 -15.04
N TRP A 166 4.57 4.95 -15.64
CA TRP A 166 4.77 4.89 -17.09
C TRP A 166 3.79 3.95 -17.81
N LYS A 167 3.47 2.80 -17.22
CA LYS A 167 2.51 1.85 -17.80
C LYS A 167 1.08 2.41 -17.94
N ASN A 168 0.73 3.42 -17.14
CA ASN A 168 -0.61 4.03 -17.13
C ASN A 168 -0.71 5.29 -18.00
N MET A 169 0.41 5.74 -18.57
CA MET A 169 0.43 6.95 -19.39
C MET A 169 -0.23 6.78 -20.77
N ASN A 170 -0.30 5.56 -21.25
CA ASN A 170 -0.67 5.26 -22.65
C ASN A 170 -2.12 4.85 -22.86
N PHE A 171 -2.94 4.89 -21.80
CA PHE A 171 -4.35 4.54 -21.93
C PHE A 171 -5.15 5.62 -22.62
N ASN A 172 -6.03 5.21 -23.53
CA ASN A 172 -7.01 6.10 -24.12
C ASN A 172 -8.00 6.62 -23.05
N PRO A 173 -8.57 7.83 -23.20
CA PRO A 173 -9.51 8.38 -22.23
C PRO A 173 -10.72 7.46 -21.97
N TYR A 174 -11.23 6.77 -22.99
CA TYR A 174 -12.32 5.79 -22.84
C TYR A 174 -11.90 4.57 -22.04
N GLU A 175 -10.76 3.99 -22.37
CA GLU A 175 -10.21 2.84 -21.65
C GLU A 175 -10.00 3.18 -20.17
N ARG A 176 -9.45 4.35 -19.89
CA ARG A 176 -9.26 4.83 -18.52
C ARG A 176 -10.56 4.99 -17.76
N LYS A 177 -11.63 5.50 -18.41
CA LYS A 177 -12.96 5.62 -17.79
C LYS A 177 -13.54 4.25 -17.45
N VAL A 178 -13.49 3.30 -18.39
CA VAL A 178 -13.99 1.93 -18.18
C VAL A 178 -13.20 1.24 -17.06
N ARG A 179 -11.87 1.29 -17.10
CA ARG A 179 -11.01 0.75 -16.04
C ARG A 179 -11.33 1.37 -14.68
N SER A 180 -11.49 2.69 -14.64
CA SER A 180 -11.85 3.39 -13.41
C SER A 180 -13.20 2.95 -12.87
N ALA A 181 -14.22 2.81 -13.72
CA ALA A 181 -15.55 2.33 -13.33
C ALA A 181 -15.50 0.89 -12.78
N CYS A 182 -14.81 -0.01 -13.48
CA CYS A 182 -14.61 -1.39 -13.01
C CYS A 182 -13.88 -1.43 -11.65
N CYS A 183 -12.81 -0.65 -11.50
CA CYS A 183 -12.07 -0.58 -10.24
C CYS A 183 -12.88 0.03 -9.10
N TRP A 184 -13.79 0.98 -9.39
CA TRP A 184 -14.75 1.45 -8.40
C TRP A 184 -15.78 0.39 -8.05
N GLY A 185 -16.27 -0.37 -9.02
CA GLY A 185 -17.11 -1.54 -8.77
C GLY A 185 -16.46 -2.56 -7.84
N VAL A 186 -15.19 -2.91 -8.09
CA VAL A 186 -14.39 -3.78 -7.20
C VAL A 186 -14.24 -3.17 -5.81
N THR A 187 -14.06 -1.83 -5.71
CA THR A 187 -14.01 -1.16 -4.40
C THR A 187 -15.32 -1.32 -3.63
N TRP A 188 -16.47 -1.11 -4.29
CA TRP A 188 -17.78 -1.28 -3.66
C TRP A 188 -18.03 -2.73 -3.23
N VAL A 189 -17.68 -3.70 -4.07
CA VAL A 189 -17.73 -5.12 -3.69
C VAL A 189 -16.85 -5.37 -2.46
N THR A 190 -15.62 -4.85 -2.45
CA THR A 190 -14.74 -4.97 -1.27
C THR A 190 -15.37 -4.35 -0.03
N VAL A 191 -15.96 -3.14 -0.13
CA VAL A 191 -16.61 -2.46 0.99
C VAL A 191 -17.77 -3.28 1.56
N ILE A 192 -18.64 -3.82 0.72
CA ILE A 192 -19.84 -4.55 1.16
C ILE A 192 -19.47 -5.93 1.73
N PHE A 193 -18.62 -6.67 1.04
CA PHE A 193 -18.31 -8.06 1.37
C PHE A 193 -17.11 -8.25 2.31
N TRP A 194 -16.46 -7.18 2.79
CA TRP A 194 -15.32 -7.31 3.71
C TRP A 194 -15.70 -7.95 5.06
N SER A 195 -16.94 -7.83 5.46
CA SER A 195 -17.45 -8.52 6.65
C SER A 195 -17.35 -10.04 6.59
N ILE A 196 -17.34 -10.64 5.38
CA ILE A 196 -17.18 -12.11 5.22
C ILE A 196 -15.78 -12.58 5.66
N PRO A 197 -14.65 -12.06 5.13
CA PRO A 197 -13.32 -12.40 5.64
C PRO A 197 -13.16 -12.12 7.14
N VAL A 198 -13.73 -11.03 7.63
CA VAL A 198 -13.70 -10.70 9.07
C VAL A 198 -14.46 -11.74 9.87
N ALA A 199 -15.65 -12.17 9.44
CA ALA A 199 -16.42 -13.23 10.09
C ALA A 199 -15.66 -14.57 10.09
N VAL A 200 -15.04 -14.94 8.96
CA VAL A 200 -14.20 -16.14 8.85
C VAL A 200 -13.05 -16.08 9.86
N VAL A 201 -12.30 -14.99 9.93
CA VAL A 201 -11.21 -14.82 10.91
C VAL A 201 -11.75 -14.87 12.33
N SER A 202 -12.93 -14.32 12.61
CA SER A 202 -13.57 -14.38 13.91
C SER A 202 -13.99 -15.80 14.30
N LEU A 203 -14.42 -16.65 13.37
CA LEU A 203 -14.67 -18.07 13.63
C LEU A 203 -13.38 -18.81 14.03
N PHE A 204 -12.24 -18.48 13.39
CA PHE A 204 -10.93 -18.98 13.77
C PHE A 204 -10.44 -18.47 15.14
N SER A 205 -11.09 -17.48 15.69
CA SER A 205 -10.76 -16.91 17.01
C SER A 205 -11.11 -17.85 18.16
N ASN A 206 -12.02 -18.80 17.94
CA ASN A 206 -12.30 -19.83 18.93
C ASN A 206 -11.19 -20.91 18.91
N VAL A 207 -10.09 -20.61 19.60
CA VAL A 207 -8.88 -21.45 19.64
C VAL A 207 -9.17 -22.86 20.10
N ASP A 208 -10.16 -23.05 21.01
CA ASP A 208 -10.53 -24.39 21.49
C ASP A 208 -11.18 -25.22 20.37
N TYR A 209 -12.14 -24.64 19.65
CA TYR A 209 -12.76 -25.30 18.50
C TYR A 209 -11.74 -25.60 17.37
N MET A 210 -10.83 -24.66 17.09
CA MET A 210 -9.79 -24.87 16.11
C MET A 210 -8.78 -25.94 16.49
N SER A 211 -8.40 -25.99 17.74
CA SER A 211 -7.46 -27.05 18.26
C SER A 211 -8.06 -28.47 18.16
N GLU A 212 -9.39 -28.58 18.04
CA GLU A 212 -10.08 -29.88 17.83
C GLU A 212 -10.16 -30.27 16.36
N LYS A 213 -10.36 -29.33 15.48
CA LYS A 213 -10.60 -29.56 14.03
C LYS A 213 -9.32 -29.56 13.19
N VAL A 214 -8.28 -28.82 13.61
CA VAL A 214 -7.04 -28.65 12.84
C VAL A 214 -5.87 -29.28 13.55
N SER A 215 -5.40 -30.41 13.04
CA SER A 215 -4.29 -31.20 13.63
C SER A 215 -3.02 -30.37 13.89
N PHE A 216 -2.72 -29.40 13.02
CA PHE A 216 -1.57 -28.50 13.16
C PHE A 216 -1.63 -27.66 14.46
N LEU A 217 -2.82 -27.34 14.96
CA LEU A 217 -3.03 -26.53 16.16
C LEU A 217 -3.24 -27.37 17.43
N GLY A 218 -3.20 -28.69 17.31
CA GLY A 218 -3.40 -29.64 18.43
C GLY A 218 -2.39 -29.48 19.59
N TRP A 219 -1.18 -28.96 19.27
CA TRP A 219 -0.15 -28.66 20.28
C TRP A 219 -0.58 -27.62 21.30
N ILE A 220 -1.55 -26.74 20.96
CA ILE A 220 -2.07 -25.71 21.87
C ILE A 220 -2.80 -26.36 23.07
N LYS A 221 -3.34 -27.57 22.92
CA LYS A 221 -3.99 -28.28 24.03
C LYS A 221 -3.01 -28.70 25.14
N SER A 222 -1.75 -28.93 24.77
CA SER A 222 -0.70 -29.37 25.70
C SER A 222 -0.01 -28.24 26.46
N ILE A 223 -0.35 -26.98 26.18
CA ILE A 223 0.26 -25.81 26.84
C ILE A 223 -0.41 -25.52 28.19
N PRO A 224 0.36 -25.09 29.21
CA PRO A 224 -0.17 -24.63 30.49
C PRO A 224 -1.21 -23.53 30.37
N ASN A 225 -2.12 -23.40 31.33
CA ASN A 225 -3.28 -22.51 31.26
C ASN A 225 -2.93 -21.02 31.05
N VAL A 226 -1.85 -20.51 31.64
CA VAL A 226 -1.45 -19.09 31.54
C VAL A 226 -1.01 -18.72 30.13
N PRO A 227 -0.02 -19.38 29.49
CA PRO A 227 0.33 -19.07 28.10
C PRO A 227 -0.81 -19.39 27.11
N LYS A 228 -1.64 -20.40 27.40
CA LYS A 228 -2.83 -20.71 26.60
C LYS A 228 -3.85 -19.55 26.59
N GLY A 229 -4.06 -18.92 27.76
CA GLY A 229 -4.92 -17.73 27.87
C GLY A 229 -4.40 -16.54 27.02
N ILE A 230 -3.09 -16.30 27.04
CA ILE A 230 -2.45 -15.26 26.23
C ILE A 230 -2.61 -15.56 24.73
N ILE A 231 -2.38 -16.80 24.30
CA ILE A 231 -2.55 -17.20 22.90
C ILE A 231 -4.01 -17.01 22.47
N LYS A 232 -4.97 -17.41 23.30
CA LYS A 232 -6.41 -17.22 23.00
C LYS A 232 -6.81 -15.75 22.83
N ALA A 233 -6.19 -14.85 23.57
CA ALA A 233 -6.47 -13.42 23.47
C ALA A 233 -5.73 -12.74 22.29
N VAL A 234 -4.45 -13.09 22.08
CA VAL A 234 -3.58 -12.41 21.10
C VAL A 234 -3.80 -12.93 19.68
N LEU A 235 -4.00 -14.24 19.49
CA LEU A 235 -4.10 -14.84 18.16
C LEU A 235 -5.25 -14.26 17.32
N PRO A 236 -6.48 -14.12 17.84
CA PRO A 236 -7.58 -13.51 17.11
C PRO A 236 -7.34 -12.06 16.74
N THR A 237 -6.88 -11.26 17.69
CA THR A 237 -6.62 -9.84 17.49
C THR A 237 -5.49 -9.62 16.47
N ALA A 238 -4.44 -10.44 16.54
CA ALA A 238 -3.35 -10.44 15.57
C ALA A 238 -3.84 -10.85 14.16
N ALA A 239 -4.66 -11.87 14.05
CA ALA A 239 -5.22 -12.32 12.78
C ALA A 239 -6.10 -11.23 12.13
N LEU A 240 -6.96 -10.56 12.91
CA LEU A 240 -7.74 -9.42 12.43
C LEU A 240 -6.85 -8.23 12.06
N ALA A 241 -5.81 -7.94 12.83
CA ALA A 241 -4.87 -6.88 12.52
C ALA A 241 -4.12 -7.15 11.20
N VAL A 242 -3.70 -8.40 10.95
CA VAL A 242 -3.09 -8.82 9.69
C VAL A 242 -4.09 -8.67 8.55
N LEU A 243 -5.33 -9.15 8.69
CA LEU A 243 -6.37 -9.00 7.67
C LEU A 243 -6.60 -7.52 7.32
N ASN A 244 -6.78 -6.67 8.32
CA ASN A 244 -7.00 -5.24 8.11
C ASN A 244 -5.77 -4.53 7.51
N SER A 245 -4.54 -5.01 7.79
CA SER A 245 -3.32 -4.48 7.19
C SER A 245 -3.19 -4.79 5.70
N LEU A 246 -3.87 -5.81 5.19
CA LEU A 246 -3.90 -6.16 3.76
C LEU A 246 -4.83 -5.25 2.95
N LEU A 247 -5.78 -4.57 3.59
CA LEU A 247 -6.75 -3.74 2.91
C LEU A 247 -6.14 -2.52 2.19
N PRO A 248 -5.27 -1.69 2.83
CA PRO A 248 -4.67 -0.56 2.13
C PRO A 248 -3.82 -0.96 0.91
N PRO A 249 -2.95 -1.97 0.94
CA PRO A 249 -2.25 -2.48 -0.24
C PRO A 249 -3.20 -2.95 -1.35
N TRP A 250 -4.29 -3.64 -0.99
CA TRP A 250 -5.32 -4.08 -1.94
C TRP A 250 -6.00 -2.90 -2.64
N LEU A 251 -6.46 -1.92 -1.87
CA LEU A 251 -7.09 -0.71 -2.42
C LEU A 251 -6.11 0.13 -3.25
N ARG A 252 -4.82 0.18 -2.87
CA ARG A 252 -3.75 0.83 -3.64
C ARG A 252 -3.52 0.13 -4.97
N TYR A 253 -3.46 -1.19 -4.97
CA TYR A 253 -3.35 -1.97 -6.19
C TYR A 253 -4.55 -1.72 -7.12
N ASN A 254 -5.76 -1.74 -6.59
CA ASN A 254 -6.99 -1.44 -7.33
C ASN A 254 -6.97 0.00 -7.89
N ALA A 255 -6.54 1.00 -7.11
CA ALA A 255 -6.36 2.37 -7.56
C ALA A 255 -5.32 2.48 -8.69
N ARG A 256 -4.22 1.70 -8.63
CA ARG A 256 -3.21 1.65 -9.69
C ARG A 256 -3.76 1.06 -10.99
N MET A 257 -4.58 0.02 -10.89
CA MET A 257 -5.21 -0.64 -12.05
C MET A 257 -6.25 0.25 -12.74
N SER A 258 -6.78 1.26 -12.07
CA SER A 258 -7.72 2.22 -12.66
C SER A 258 -7.10 3.17 -13.69
N GLY A 259 -5.78 3.06 -13.95
CA GLY A 259 -5.09 3.84 -14.98
C GLY A 259 -4.63 5.23 -14.52
N ILE A 260 -4.47 5.46 -13.23
CA ILE A 260 -3.96 6.72 -12.69
C ILE A 260 -2.45 6.84 -13.01
N PRO A 261 -1.99 7.96 -13.61
CA PRO A 261 -0.62 8.09 -14.11
C PRO A 261 0.43 8.48 -13.05
N SER A 262 0.02 8.89 -11.83
CA SER A 262 0.89 9.35 -10.76
C SER A 262 0.73 8.51 -9.51
N LYS A 263 1.84 8.19 -8.82
CA LYS A 263 1.84 7.49 -7.54
C LYS A 263 1.13 8.33 -6.46
N ASN A 264 1.34 9.64 -6.44
CA ASN A 264 0.68 10.56 -5.51
C ASN A 264 -0.84 10.59 -5.71
N LEU A 265 -1.29 10.59 -6.95
CA LEU A 265 -2.72 10.52 -7.26
C LEU A 265 -3.33 9.14 -6.94
N ILE A 266 -2.53 8.07 -7.01
CA ILE A 266 -2.94 6.75 -6.52
C ILE A 266 -3.14 6.80 -5.01
N GLU A 267 -2.23 7.40 -4.24
CA GLU A 267 -2.39 7.59 -2.79
C GLU A 267 -3.61 8.47 -2.47
N LEU A 268 -3.85 9.52 -3.24
CA LEU A 268 -5.04 10.38 -3.10
C LEU A 268 -6.35 9.63 -3.41
N SER A 269 -6.33 8.71 -4.38
CA SER A 269 -7.44 7.79 -4.67
C SER A 269 -7.61 6.77 -3.55
N LEU A 270 -6.52 6.23 -3.02
CA LEU A 270 -6.53 5.35 -1.87
C LEU A 270 -7.19 6.03 -0.66
N MET A 271 -6.80 7.26 -0.35
CA MET A 271 -7.41 8.06 0.72
C MET A 271 -8.95 8.07 0.62
N THR A 272 -9.48 8.30 -0.60
CA THR A 272 -10.94 8.29 -0.83
C THR A 272 -11.55 6.92 -0.59
N ARG A 273 -10.99 5.89 -1.20
CA ARG A 273 -11.52 4.52 -1.12
C ARG A 273 -11.46 3.98 0.30
N PHE A 274 -10.38 4.26 1.00
CA PHE A 274 -10.20 3.82 2.38
C PHE A 274 -11.09 4.59 3.36
N PHE A 275 -11.29 5.89 3.14
CA PHE A 275 -12.24 6.68 3.93
C PHE A 275 -13.68 6.17 3.78
N ILE A 276 -14.12 5.94 2.53
CA ILE A 276 -15.46 5.36 2.25
C ILE A 276 -15.60 3.99 2.93
N PHE A 277 -14.57 3.15 2.84
CA PHE A 277 -14.55 1.85 3.51
C PHE A 277 -14.74 2.02 5.03
N MET A 278 -13.97 2.88 5.68
CA MET A 278 -14.06 3.08 7.13
C MET A 278 -15.44 3.59 7.56
N VAL A 279 -16.00 4.56 6.84
CA VAL A 279 -17.32 5.10 7.15
C VAL A 279 -18.42 4.06 6.96
N ILE A 280 -18.41 3.33 5.85
CA ILE A 280 -19.49 2.37 5.59
C ILE A 280 -19.34 1.12 6.44
N GLN A 281 -18.15 0.51 6.45
CA GLN A 281 -17.92 -0.78 7.11
C GLN A 281 -17.84 -0.64 8.64
N ASN A 282 -17.02 0.30 9.13
CA ASN A 282 -16.74 0.41 10.56
C ASN A 282 -17.75 1.31 11.30
N PHE A 283 -18.47 2.17 10.59
CA PHE A 283 -19.48 3.01 11.24
C PHE A 283 -20.90 2.57 10.88
N ILE A 284 -21.32 2.66 9.62
CA ILE A 284 -22.71 2.41 9.24
C ILE A 284 -23.08 0.94 9.45
N LEU A 285 -22.36 0.00 8.82
CA LEU A 285 -22.68 -1.43 8.92
C LEU A 285 -22.53 -1.94 10.35
N PHE A 286 -21.51 -1.52 11.08
CA PHE A 286 -21.33 -1.91 12.48
C PHE A 286 -22.50 -1.41 13.34
N THR A 287 -22.94 -0.16 13.16
CA THR A 287 -24.10 0.41 13.88
C THR A 287 -25.37 -0.37 13.58
N VAL A 288 -25.63 -0.66 12.30
CA VAL A 288 -26.82 -1.43 11.87
C VAL A 288 -26.78 -2.84 12.47
N LEU A 289 -25.67 -3.55 12.31
CA LEU A 289 -25.53 -4.92 12.81
C LEU A 289 -25.65 -5.01 14.34
N SER A 290 -25.12 -4.03 15.05
CA SER A 290 -25.26 -3.94 16.51
C SER A 290 -26.71 -3.72 16.95
N GLY A 291 -27.52 -3.04 16.14
CA GLY A 291 -28.95 -2.88 16.37
C GLY A 291 -29.77 -4.15 16.17
N ILE A 292 -29.30 -5.03 15.28
CA ILE A 292 -30.02 -6.25 14.85
C ILE A 292 -29.72 -7.47 15.75
N GLN A 293 -28.69 -7.43 16.60
CA GLN A 293 -28.28 -8.57 17.43
C GLN A 293 -29.38 -9.18 18.28
N GLN A 294 -30.52 -8.53 18.46
CA GLN A 294 -31.64 -9.06 19.25
C GLN A 294 -32.63 -9.91 18.45
N LYS A 295 -32.76 -9.75 17.13
CA LYS A 295 -33.66 -10.58 16.31
C LYS A 295 -33.16 -10.67 14.87
N LEU A 296 -32.63 -11.81 14.48
CA LEU A 296 -32.19 -12.08 13.11
C LEU A 296 -33.32 -12.01 12.07
N SER A 297 -34.58 -12.22 12.53
CA SER A 297 -35.79 -12.04 11.71
C SER A 297 -35.99 -10.61 11.24
N ASP A 298 -35.63 -9.62 12.07
CA ASP A 298 -35.84 -8.20 11.76
C ASP A 298 -34.88 -7.70 10.64
N PHE A 299 -33.81 -8.45 10.38
CA PHE A 299 -32.86 -8.13 9.27
C PHE A 299 -33.50 -8.41 7.90
N SER A 300 -34.16 -9.55 7.75
CA SER A 300 -34.86 -9.88 6.50
C SER A 300 -35.94 -8.85 6.19
N ASP A 301 -36.69 -8.44 7.20
CA ASP A 301 -37.75 -7.45 7.05
C ASP A 301 -37.21 -6.04 6.77
N ALA A 302 -36.09 -5.66 7.42
CA ALA A 302 -35.43 -4.37 7.20
C ALA A 302 -34.81 -4.24 5.80
N VAL A 303 -34.34 -5.33 5.21
CA VAL A 303 -33.78 -5.30 3.85
C VAL A 303 -34.86 -5.10 2.79
N HIS A 304 -36.09 -5.58 3.04
CA HIS A 304 -37.21 -5.48 2.11
C HIS A 304 -38.02 -4.19 2.25
N ASP A 305 -37.96 -3.52 3.41
CA ASP A 305 -38.71 -2.30 3.68
C ASP A 305 -37.73 -1.15 4.05
N PRO A 306 -37.55 -0.14 3.16
CA PRO A 306 -36.69 1.01 3.43
C PRO A 306 -37.04 1.79 4.71
N THR A 307 -38.30 1.84 5.09
CA THR A 307 -38.73 2.57 6.30
C THR A 307 -38.28 1.85 7.55
N LYS A 308 -38.43 0.54 7.61
CA LYS A 308 -37.94 -0.29 8.72
C LYS A 308 -36.42 -0.27 8.83
N PHE A 309 -35.71 -0.22 7.70
CA PHE A 309 -34.25 -0.08 7.67
C PHE A 309 -33.81 1.23 8.36
N VAL A 310 -34.45 2.35 8.02
CA VAL A 310 -34.13 3.65 8.62
C VAL A 310 -34.49 3.69 10.11
N GLN A 311 -35.61 3.10 10.53
CA GLN A 311 -35.99 2.97 11.94
C GLN A 311 -34.97 2.13 12.73
N THR A 312 -34.48 1.03 12.14
CA THR A 312 -33.45 0.19 12.77
C THR A 312 -32.17 0.98 13.00
N ILE A 313 -31.73 1.76 12.02
CA ILE A 313 -30.55 2.63 12.17
C ILE A 313 -30.78 3.66 13.27
N SER A 314 -31.90 4.36 13.21
CA SER A 314 -32.27 5.42 14.18
C SER A 314 -32.26 4.93 15.63
N SER A 315 -32.81 3.74 15.89
CA SER A 315 -32.82 3.12 17.22
C SER A 315 -31.46 2.53 17.64
N ALA A 316 -30.61 2.14 16.69
CA ALA A 316 -29.30 1.57 16.96
C ALA A 316 -28.24 2.62 17.36
N ILE A 317 -28.32 3.83 16.79
CA ILE A 317 -27.33 4.89 17.01
C ILE A 317 -27.12 5.21 18.52
N PRO A 318 -28.16 5.45 19.35
CA PRO A 318 -27.96 5.70 20.78
C PRO A 318 -27.34 4.52 21.52
N ARG A 319 -27.71 3.30 21.15
CA ARG A 319 -27.22 2.06 21.84
C ARG A 319 -25.73 1.87 21.69
N VAL A 320 -25.15 2.19 20.53
CA VAL A 320 -23.70 2.01 20.27
C VAL A 320 -22.87 3.23 20.66
N SER A 321 -23.49 4.29 21.19
CA SER A 321 -22.78 5.53 21.56
C SER A 321 -21.65 5.31 22.57
N SER A 322 -21.89 4.48 23.60
CA SER A 322 -20.89 4.14 24.61
C SER A 322 -19.71 3.35 24.03
N PHE A 323 -19.98 2.48 23.04
CA PHE A 323 -18.92 1.76 22.34
C PHE A 323 -18.01 2.73 21.56
N TYR A 324 -18.57 3.67 20.82
CA TYR A 324 -17.77 4.63 20.07
C TYR A 324 -17.04 5.63 20.96
N LEU A 325 -17.59 5.99 22.12
CA LEU A 325 -16.88 6.76 23.13
C LEU A 325 -15.61 6.04 23.58
N GLN A 326 -15.74 4.76 23.96
CA GLN A 326 -14.60 3.92 24.35
C GLN A 326 -13.61 3.76 23.19
N TYR A 327 -14.10 3.58 21.98
CA TYR A 327 -13.28 3.42 20.78
C TYR A 327 -12.44 4.67 20.49
N VAL A 328 -13.00 5.88 20.57
CA VAL A 328 -12.26 7.14 20.39
C VAL A 328 -11.20 7.31 21.48
N PHE A 329 -11.53 7.00 22.74
CA PHE A 329 -10.58 7.03 23.84
C PHE A 329 -9.42 6.07 23.65
N LEU A 330 -9.71 4.82 23.28
CA LEU A 330 -8.70 3.79 23.02
C LEU A 330 -7.80 4.17 21.82
N LEU A 331 -8.38 4.67 20.72
CA LEU A 331 -7.61 5.15 19.58
C LEU A 331 -6.67 6.30 19.96
N GLY A 332 -7.13 7.22 20.81
CA GLY A 332 -6.31 8.32 21.29
C GLY A 332 -5.08 7.85 22.06
N LEU A 333 -5.26 6.94 22.99
CA LEU A 333 -4.17 6.45 23.83
C LEU A 333 -3.27 5.46 23.09
N PHE A 334 -3.85 4.38 22.59
CA PHE A 334 -3.07 3.30 21.97
C PHE A 334 -2.57 3.67 20.58
N GLY A 335 -3.31 4.48 19.82
CA GLY A 335 -2.88 4.98 18.52
C GLY A 335 -1.66 5.89 18.65
N ALA A 336 -1.71 6.86 19.55
CA ALA A 336 -0.57 7.75 19.84
C ALA A 336 0.64 6.96 20.38
N ALA A 337 0.41 6.06 21.36
CA ALA A 337 1.47 5.18 21.89
C ALA A 337 2.11 4.32 20.79
N GLY A 338 1.30 3.75 19.88
CA GLY A 338 1.78 2.97 18.73
C GLY A 338 2.62 3.81 17.76
N MET A 339 2.24 5.07 17.54
CA MET A 339 3.01 6.01 16.71
C MET A 339 4.38 6.35 17.33
N PHE A 340 4.49 6.51 18.66
CA PHE A 340 5.78 6.73 19.34
C PHE A 340 6.63 5.46 19.37
N LEU A 341 6.05 4.32 19.69
CA LEU A 341 6.76 3.05 19.84
C LEU A 341 7.25 2.46 18.51
N GLN A 342 6.61 2.78 17.39
CA GLN A 342 6.95 2.24 16.05
C GLN A 342 7.14 0.70 16.04
N LEU A 343 6.34 -0.03 16.83
CA LEU A 343 6.48 -1.48 17.05
C LEU A 343 6.37 -2.27 15.75
N VAL A 344 5.38 -1.97 14.92
CA VAL A 344 5.17 -2.67 13.64
C VAL A 344 6.34 -2.45 12.67
N PRO A 345 6.80 -1.22 12.42
CA PRO A 345 8.02 -0.96 11.65
C PRO A 345 9.25 -1.68 12.21
N LEU A 346 9.41 -1.71 13.53
CA LEU A 346 10.53 -2.39 14.19
C LEU A 346 10.50 -3.89 13.94
N ILE A 347 9.36 -4.54 14.13
CA ILE A 347 9.20 -5.98 13.86
C ILE A 347 9.46 -6.29 12.40
N LEU A 348 8.89 -5.50 11.48
CA LEU A 348 9.12 -5.65 10.04
C LEU A 348 10.58 -5.43 9.66
N TYR A 349 11.28 -4.50 10.33
CA TYR A 349 12.71 -4.29 10.13
C TYR A 349 13.50 -5.57 10.45
N TYR A 350 13.29 -6.18 11.62
CA TYR A 350 13.97 -7.43 11.99
C TYR A 350 13.61 -8.60 11.07
N ILE A 351 12.36 -8.72 10.66
CA ILE A 351 11.94 -9.73 9.68
C ILE A 351 12.66 -9.49 8.33
N LYS A 352 12.67 -8.28 7.83
CA LYS A 352 13.37 -7.94 6.58
C LYS A 352 14.88 -8.15 6.70
N LEU A 353 15.48 -7.79 7.82
CA LEU A 353 16.90 -7.98 8.08
C LEU A 353 17.30 -9.46 8.01
N ASN A 354 16.51 -10.34 8.64
CA ASN A 354 16.83 -11.76 8.73
C ASN A 354 16.49 -12.54 7.46
N PHE A 355 15.40 -12.20 6.77
CA PHE A 355 14.88 -12.97 5.64
C PHE A 355 15.13 -12.31 4.28
N LEU A 356 15.16 -10.97 4.21
CA LEU A 356 15.24 -10.23 2.95
C LEU A 356 16.57 -9.45 2.77
N GLY A 357 17.37 -9.30 3.82
CA GLY A 357 18.66 -8.59 3.81
C GLY A 357 19.79 -9.39 3.14
N ALA A 358 19.51 -10.09 2.04
CA ALA A 358 20.46 -11.01 1.40
C ALA A 358 21.60 -10.32 0.66
N THR A 359 21.48 -9.02 0.32
CA THR A 359 22.51 -8.29 -0.44
C THR A 359 22.93 -7.01 0.28
N PRO A 360 24.21 -6.56 0.15
CA PRO A 360 24.72 -5.33 0.78
C PRO A 360 23.87 -4.10 0.41
N ARG A 361 23.45 -3.99 -0.86
CA ARG A 361 22.59 -2.88 -1.33
C ARG A 361 21.26 -2.86 -0.61
N LYS A 362 20.55 -4.00 -0.52
CA LYS A 362 19.30 -4.12 0.21
C LYS A 362 19.45 -3.82 1.69
N LEU A 363 20.56 -4.28 2.28
CA LEU A 363 20.87 -4.00 3.68
C LEU A 363 21.13 -2.52 3.91
N TRP A 364 21.82 -1.86 2.98
CA TRP A 364 22.07 -0.43 3.04
C TRP A 364 20.74 0.36 2.98
N HIS A 365 19.89 0.07 2.00
CA HIS A 365 18.56 0.66 1.89
C HIS A 365 17.71 0.41 3.14
N LEU A 366 17.75 -0.81 3.67
CA LEU A 366 16.99 -1.14 4.88
C LEU A 366 17.43 -0.35 6.13
N ARG A 367 18.73 0.02 6.20
CA ARG A 367 19.30 0.75 7.35
C ARG A 367 19.23 2.26 7.19
N ASN A 368 19.31 2.77 5.99
CA ASN A 368 19.49 4.20 5.72
C ASN A 368 18.23 4.88 5.16
N ASP A 369 17.36 4.15 4.44
CA ASP A 369 16.15 4.76 3.91
C ASP A 369 15.11 4.89 5.02
N MET A 370 14.66 6.11 5.23
CA MET A 370 13.56 6.40 6.14
C MET A 370 12.21 6.12 5.45
N ALA A 371 11.20 5.83 6.24
CA ALA A 371 9.87 5.54 5.71
C ALA A 371 9.19 6.82 5.18
N ALA A 372 8.62 6.77 4.00
CA ALA A 372 7.74 7.83 3.52
C ALA A 372 6.37 7.75 4.23
N PRO A 373 5.73 8.89 4.55
CA PRO A 373 4.41 8.89 5.17
C PRO A 373 3.37 8.33 4.21
N ALA A 374 2.59 7.36 4.68
CA ALA A 374 1.50 6.74 3.91
C ALA A 374 0.24 7.61 3.97
N TRP A 375 0.23 8.76 3.28
CA TRP A 375 -0.84 9.74 3.32
C TRP A 375 -2.22 9.16 3.05
N GLY A 376 -2.34 8.23 2.10
CA GLY A 376 -3.60 7.56 1.75
C GLY A 376 -4.20 6.71 2.89
N VAL A 377 -3.43 6.43 3.95
CA VAL A 377 -3.88 5.70 5.14
C VAL A 377 -3.98 6.61 6.36
N LEU A 378 -3.00 7.50 6.55
CA LEU A 378 -2.95 8.39 7.72
C LEU A 378 -4.15 9.34 7.79
N TYR A 379 -4.50 9.98 6.67
CA TYR A 379 -5.65 10.88 6.65
C TYR A 379 -6.99 10.20 6.95
N PRO A 380 -7.35 9.07 6.30
CA PRO A 380 -8.63 8.41 6.61
C PRO A 380 -8.74 7.94 8.06
N THR A 381 -7.66 7.45 8.67
CA THR A 381 -7.71 7.01 10.07
C THR A 381 -7.98 8.16 11.05
N THR A 382 -7.38 9.33 10.83
CA THR A 382 -7.65 10.53 11.64
C THR A 382 -9.02 11.13 11.33
N LEU A 383 -9.43 11.17 10.07
CA LEU A 383 -10.76 11.63 9.66
C LEU A 383 -11.88 10.74 10.20
N PHE A 384 -11.64 9.45 10.37
CA PHE A 384 -12.61 8.54 10.96
C PHE A 384 -12.94 8.92 12.42
N ILE A 385 -11.95 9.37 13.19
CA ILE A 385 -12.20 9.92 14.53
C ILE A 385 -13.13 11.16 14.44
N THR A 386 -12.91 12.02 13.44
CA THR A 386 -13.77 13.19 13.18
C THR A 386 -15.22 12.76 12.85
N VAL A 387 -15.39 11.71 12.02
CA VAL A 387 -16.74 11.15 11.73
C VAL A 387 -17.45 10.74 13.00
N LEU A 388 -16.79 9.95 13.86
CA LEU A 388 -17.38 9.46 15.11
C LEU A 388 -17.71 10.60 16.07
N THR A 389 -16.78 11.56 16.20
CA THR A 389 -16.99 12.73 17.07
C THR A 389 -18.19 13.54 16.62
N PHE A 390 -18.30 13.88 15.34
CA PHE A 390 -19.42 14.66 14.82
C PHE A 390 -20.76 13.89 14.88
N ALA A 391 -20.74 12.58 14.59
CA ALA A 391 -21.93 11.76 14.65
C ALA A 391 -22.55 11.69 16.06
N TYR A 392 -21.69 11.70 17.08
CA TYR A 392 -22.12 11.52 18.48
C TYR A 392 -22.03 12.78 19.35
N MET A 393 -21.56 13.92 18.82
CA MET A 393 -21.36 15.14 19.63
C MET A 393 -22.64 15.66 20.32
N ILE A 394 -23.82 15.44 19.73
CA ILE A 394 -25.10 15.84 20.28
C ILE A 394 -25.65 14.81 21.27
N LEU A 395 -25.47 13.51 20.93
CA LEU A 395 -25.97 12.39 21.73
C LEU A 395 -25.14 12.15 23.01
N GLN A 396 -23.85 12.31 22.90
CA GLN A 396 -22.90 12.07 23.97
C GLN A 396 -21.79 13.13 23.96
N PRO A 397 -22.06 14.34 24.50
CA PRO A 397 -21.14 15.48 24.40
C PRO A 397 -19.73 15.23 24.96
N VAL A 398 -19.60 14.27 25.89
CA VAL A 398 -18.31 13.86 26.49
C VAL A 398 -17.31 13.36 25.42
N ILE A 399 -17.79 12.84 24.26
CA ILE A 399 -16.95 12.40 23.16
C ILE A 399 -16.05 13.53 22.64
N ASN A 400 -16.52 14.78 22.67
CA ASN A 400 -15.74 15.94 22.23
C ASN A 400 -14.49 16.16 23.09
N GLY A 401 -14.60 15.94 24.41
CA GLY A 401 -13.47 16.02 25.33
C GLY A 401 -12.41 14.96 25.01
N PHE A 402 -12.84 13.71 24.84
CA PHE A 402 -11.91 12.63 24.47
C PHE A 402 -11.29 12.82 23.08
N ALA A 403 -12.07 13.27 22.10
CA ALA A 403 -11.59 13.59 20.77
C ALA A 403 -10.54 14.72 20.80
N SER A 404 -10.76 15.77 21.60
CA SER A 404 -9.81 16.86 21.75
C SER A 404 -8.46 16.36 22.32
N VAL A 405 -8.50 15.51 23.33
CA VAL A 405 -7.28 14.87 23.88
C VAL A 405 -6.63 13.97 22.83
N THR A 406 -7.41 13.22 22.08
CA THR A 406 -6.91 12.34 21.01
C THR A 406 -6.20 13.15 19.92
N PHE A 407 -6.81 14.22 19.42
CA PHE A 407 -6.17 15.07 18.42
C PHE A 407 -4.93 15.78 18.94
N PHE A 408 -4.92 16.19 20.21
CA PHE A 408 -3.75 16.77 20.82
C PHE A 408 -2.58 15.76 20.92
N THR A 409 -2.85 14.55 21.39
CA THR A 409 -1.82 13.49 21.44
C THR A 409 -1.33 13.09 20.04
N TYR A 410 -2.22 13.04 19.04
CA TYR A 410 -1.84 12.80 17.66
C TYR A 410 -0.98 13.94 17.09
N TYR A 411 -1.30 15.19 17.42
CA TYR A 411 -0.47 16.34 17.03
C TYR A 411 0.96 16.17 17.54
N LEU A 412 1.13 15.79 18.81
CA LEU A 412 2.46 15.56 19.39
C LEU A 412 3.16 14.38 18.71
N ALA A 413 2.44 13.29 18.46
CA ALA A 413 2.98 12.10 17.79
C ALA A 413 3.40 12.41 16.34
N PHE A 414 2.56 13.07 15.56
CA PHE A 414 2.90 13.45 14.19
C PHE A 414 4.05 14.46 14.14
N ARG A 415 4.12 15.41 15.05
CA ARG A 415 5.26 16.31 15.15
C ARG A 415 6.57 15.53 15.34
N TYR A 416 6.57 14.52 16.22
CA TYR A 416 7.71 13.64 16.40
C TYR A 416 8.02 12.83 15.12
N LEU A 417 7.01 12.24 14.49
CA LEU A 417 7.20 11.42 13.32
C LEU A 417 7.78 12.19 12.13
N PHE A 418 7.30 13.42 11.88
CA PHE A 418 7.81 14.26 10.79
C PHE A 418 9.19 14.83 11.03
N LEU A 419 9.60 14.99 12.30
CA LEU A 419 10.94 15.48 12.64
C LEU A 419 12.00 14.37 12.62
N TYR A 420 11.63 13.12 12.98
CA TYR A 420 12.63 12.10 13.29
C TYR A 420 12.45 10.76 12.55
N VAL A 421 11.28 10.47 11.99
CA VAL A 421 10.94 9.13 11.48
C VAL A 421 10.64 9.13 10.00
N PHE A 422 9.93 10.13 9.50
CA PHE A 422 9.53 10.18 8.09
C PHE A 422 10.50 11.01 7.25
N ASP A 423 10.76 10.52 6.03
CA ASP A 423 11.40 11.29 4.98
C ASP A 423 10.38 11.63 3.89
N VAL A 424 10.21 12.93 3.66
CA VAL A 424 9.32 13.45 2.63
C VAL A 424 10.14 13.75 1.38
N GLN A 425 10.17 12.80 0.46
CA GLN A 425 10.88 12.97 -0.80
C GLN A 425 10.16 14.01 -1.70
N PRO A 426 10.88 14.81 -2.49
CA PRO A 426 10.27 15.77 -3.43
C PRO A 426 9.29 15.13 -4.41
N SER A 427 9.51 13.86 -4.78
CA SER A 427 8.61 13.09 -5.64
C SER A 427 7.25 12.77 -4.99
N THR A 428 7.12 12.88 -3.66
CA THR A 428 5.88 12.62 -2.92
C THR A 428 5.12 13.89 -2.57
N GLU A 429 5.61 15.04 -2.97
CA GLU A 429 4.94 16.31 -2.74
C GLU A 429 3.72 16.48 -3.66
N THR A 430 2.61 16.96 -3.09
CA THR A 430 1.32 17.10 -3.78
C THR A 430 0.74 18.52 -3.70
N ALA A 431 1.56 19.51 -3.32
CA ALA A 431 1.12 20.91 -3.15
C ALA A 431 -0.16 21.04 -2.29
N GLY A 432 -0.27 20.22 -1.24
CA GLY A 432 -1.41 20.27 -0.30
C GLY A 432 -2.70 19.57 -0.76
N ALA A 433 -2.69 18.81 -1.86
CA ALA A 433 -3.90 18.16 -2.39
C ALA A 433 -4.59 17.23 -1.39
N PHE A 434 -3.85 16.57 -0.51
CA PHE A 434 -4.41 15.74 0.57
C PHE A 434 -5.17 16.58 1.60
N PHE A 435 -4.65 17.73 1.97
CA PHE A 435 -5.30 18.63 2.93
C PHE A 435 -6.62 19.17 2.39
N VAL A 436 -6.63 19.66 1.14
CA VAL A 436 -7.87 20.13 0.49
C VAL A 436 -8.92 19.03 0.48
N LYS A 437 -8.51 17.79 0.18
CA LYS A 437 -9.42 16.65 0.17
C LYS A 437 -9.89 16.26 1.58
N ALA A 438 -9.03 16.39 2.58
CA ALA A 438 -9.40 16.17 3.99
C ALA A 438 -10.48 17.15 4.45
N ILE A 439 -10.36 18.43 4.07
CA ILE A 439 -11.39 19.44 4.35
C ILE A 439 -12.74 19.03 3.72
N HIS A 440 -12.75 18.61 2.45
CA HIS A 440 -13.97 18.13 1.81
C HIS A 440 -14.60 16.95 2.58
N PHE A 441 -13.79 16.01 3.05
CA PHE A 441 -14.29 14.89 3.85
C PHE A 441 -14.82 15.35 5.21
N THR A 442 -14.22 16.36 5.84
CA THR A 442 -14.74 16.95 7.09
C THR A 442 -16.12 17.55 6.88
N PHE A 443 -16.37 18.26 5.77
CA PHE A 443 -17.71 18.71 5.42
C PHE A 443 -18.69 17.55 5.21
N ILE A 444 -18.27 16.48 4.55
CA ILE A 444 -19.10 15.27 4.39
C ILE A 444 -19.44 14.68 5.76
N CYS A 445 -18.50 14.65 6.71
CA CYS A 445 -18.75 14.21 8.08
C CYS A 445 -19.81 15.07 8.77
N THR A 446 -19.74 16.38 8.60
CA THR A 446 -20.74 17.31 9.16
C THR A 446 -22.13 17.07 8.59
N TYR A 447 -22.26 16.92 7.26
CA TYR A 447 -23.53 16.59 6.63
C TYR A 447 -24.07 15.23 7.08
N LEU A 448 -23.20 14.23 7.20
CA LEU A 448 -23.59 12.92 7.71
C LEU A 448 -24.11 13.01 9.15
N SER A 449 -23.45 13.80 10.01
CA SER A 449 -23.91 14.06 11.38
C SER A 449 -25.29 14.72 11.42
N CYS A 450 -25.49 15.78 10.64
CA CYS A 450 -26.79 16.43 10.54
C CYS A 450 -27.90 15.47 10.07
N LEU A 451 -27.60 14.63 9.06
CA LEU A 451 -28.53 13.62 8.56
C LEU A 451 -28.89 12.60 9.64
N LEU A 452 -27.91 12.07 10.37
CA LEU A 452 -28.16 11.09 11.45
C LEU A 452 -29.00 11.66 12.57
N VAL A 453 -28.74 12.90 12.99
CA VAL A 453 -29.53 13.59 14.00
C VAL A 453 -30.95 13.83 13.50
N ALA A 454 -31.12 14.28 12.25
CA ALA A 454 -32.44 14.47 11.65
C ALA A 454 -33.25 13.14 11.59
N LEU A 455 -32.62 12.05 11.17
CA LEU A 455 -33.24 10.73 11.16
C LEU A 455 -33.65 10.27 12.56
N MET A 456 -32.85 10.54 13.57
CA MET A 456 -33.19 10.20 14.94
C MET A 456 -34.42 10.96 15.43
N TYR A 457 -34.50 12.27 15.18
CA TYR A 457 -35.68 13.06 15.59
C TYR A 457 -36.93 12.67 14.82
N LEU A 458 -36.84 12.35 13.53
CA LEU A 458 -37.97 11.97 12.70
C LEU A 458 -38.58 10.60 13.07
N PHE A 459 -37.80 9.66 13.55
CA PHE A 459 -38.25 8.29 13.77
C PHE A 459 -38.31 7.87 15.24
N ASN A 460 -37.83 8.69 16.18
CA ASN A 460 -37.97 8.47 17.63
C ASN A 460 -38.83 9.50 18.34
N SER A 461 -39.44 10.45 17.61
CA SER A 461 -40.52 11.32 18.08
C SER A 461 -41.86 10.60 17.89
#